data_a436d6936a8b3a95dc5935fe83c42068
#
_entry.id   a436d6936a8b3a95dc5935fe83c42068
#
_cell.length_a   1.000
_cell.length_b   1.000
_cell.length_c   1.000
_cell.angle_alpha   90.00
_cell.angle_beta   90.00
_cell.angle_gamma   90.00
#
_symmetry.space_group_name_H-M   'P 1'
#
loop_
_entity.id
_entity.type
_entity.pdbx_description
1 polymer ?
#
loop_
_entity_poly.entity_id
_entity_poly.type
_entity_poly.pdbx_seq_one_letter_code
_entity_poly.pdbx_strand_id
1 'polypeptide(L)' 'TVMYMVAELARRIGNKEEAKRWISKVLVAKDANRRIKDKALALKEMLQQEE' A
#
# COMPACT_ATOMS: atom_id res chain seq x y z
N THR A 1 6.54 -5.02 6.41
CA THR A 1 5.37 -5.90 6.33
C THR A 1 4.20 -5.35 7.10
N VAL A 2 4.43 -4.80 8.28
CA VAL A 2 3.35 -4.22 9.06
C VAL A 2 2.70 -3.06 8.32
N MET A 3 3.51 -2.22 7.68
CA MET A 3 3.00 -1.08 6.91
C MET A 3 2.12 -1.53 5.74
N TYR A 4 2.52 -2.62 5.08
CA TYR A 4 1.73 -3.16 3.99
C TYR A 4 0.37 -3.67 4.49
N MET A 5 0.37 -4.34 5.64
CA MET A 5 -0.86 -4.83 6.23
C MET A 5 -1.80 -3.71 6.60
N VAL A 6 -1.26 -2.61 7.13
CA VAL A 6 -2.05 -1.43 7.45
C VAL A 6 -2.66 -0.82 6.19
N ALA A 7 -1.88 -0.74 5.12
CA ALA A 7 -2.38 -0.20 3.84
C ALA A 7 -3.53 -1.05 3.30
N GLU A 8 -3.39 -2.37 3.38
CA GLU A 8 -4.41 -3.27 2.90
C GLU A 8 -5.68 -3.14 3.74
N LEU A 9 -5.54 -3.04 5.05
CA LEU A 9 -6.66 -2.87 5.94
C LEU A 9 -7.40 -1.55 5.66
N ALA A 10 -6.64 -0.48 5.48
CA ALA A 10 -7.22 0.82 5.17
C ALA A 10 -8.03 0.76 3.88
N ARG A 11 -7.54 0.05 2.89
CA ARG A 11 -8.26 -0.13 1.64
C ARG A 11 -9.59 -0.85 1.86
N ARG A 12 -9.58 -1.87 2.72
CA ARG A 12 -10.80 -2.64 3.00
C ARG A 12 -11.89 -1.83 3.66
N ILE A 13 -11.50 -0.93 4.55
CA ILE A 13 -12.48 -0.09 5.24
C ILE A 13 -12.85 1.14 4.43
N GLY A 14 -12.32 1.26 3.22
CA GLY A 14 -12.68 2.36 2.32
C GLY A 14 -11.90 3.64 2.52
N ASN A 15 -10.82 3.60 3.28
CA ASN A 15 -9.99 4.77 3.53
C ASN A 15 -8.84 4.81 2.52
N LYS A 16 -9.15 5.23 1.31
CA LYS A 16 -8.18 5.23 0.21
C LYS A 16 -7.00 6.15 0.48
N GLU A 17 -7.23 7.29 1.10
CA GLU A 17 -6.16 8.24 1.37
C GLU A 17 -5.12 7.66 2.31
N GLU A 18 -5.56 7.01 3.37
CA GLU A 18 -4.65 6.34 4.31
C GLU A 18 -3.91 5.21 3.62
N ALA A 19 -4.62 4.43 2.80
CA ALA A 19 -4.00 3.34 2.07
C ALA A 19 -2.88 3.86 1.16
N LYS A 20 -3.11 4.94 0.46
CA LYS A 20 -2.09 5.53 -0.41
C LYS A 20 -0.88 6.00 0.36
N ARG A 21 -1.10 6.61 1.53
CA ARG A 21 0.00 7.06 2.39
C ARG A 21 0.88 5.91 2.82
N TRP A 22 0.25 4.84 3.31
CA TRP A 22 1.01 3.68 3.78
C TRP A 22 1.73 2.97 2.65
N ILE A 23 1.11 2.92 1.48
CA ILE A 23 1.74 2.34 0.29
C ILE A 23 2.99 3.14 -0.07
N SER A 24 2.91 4.46 -0.05
CA SER A 24 4.07 5.30 -0.33
C SER A 24 5.20 5.04 0.65
N LYS A 25 4.86 4.88 1.93
CA LYS A 25 5.86 4.58 2.95
C LYS A 25 6.54 3.24 2.69
N VAL A 26 5.76 2.24 2.28
CA VAL A 26 6.31 0.92 1.96
C VAL A 26 7.27 1.01 0.77
N LEU A 27 6.89 1.78 -0.24
CA LEU A 27 7.71 1.89 -1.45
C LEU A 27 9.06 2.56 -1.20
N VAL A 28 9.15 3.46 -0.22
CA VAL A 28 10.41 4.12 0.10
C VAL A 28 11.13 3.48 1.28
N ALA A 29 10.55 2.48 1.91
CA ALA A 29 11.17 1.81 3.04
C ALA A 29 12.39 1.01 2.58
N LYS A 30 13.51 1.20 3.26
CA LYS A 30 14.75 0.51 2.90
C LYS A 30 14.74 -0.96 3.27
N ASP A 31 14.01 -1.30 4.32
CA ASP A 31 13.94 -2.66 4.84
C ASP A 31 12.80 -3.48 4.22
N ALA A 32 12.00 -2.88 3.37
CA ALA A 32 10.96 -3.60 2.66
C ALA A 32 11.59 -4.43 1.54
N ASN A 33 11.25 -5.72 1.48
CA ASN A 33 11.80 -6.56 0.43
C ASN A 33 11.07 -6.34 -0.89
N ARG A 34 11.61 -6.93 -1.95
CA ARG A 34 11.09 -6.72 -3.30
C ARG A 34 9.65 -7.19 -3.45
N ARG A 35 9.30 -8.31 -2.81
CA ARG A 35 7.95 -8.85 -2.88
C ARG A 35 6.93 -7.87 -2.31
N ILE A 36 7.27 -7.29 -1.18
CA ILE A 36 6.39 -6.33 -0.52
C ILE A 36 6.22 -5.09 -1.39
N LYS A 37 7.30 -4.62 -1.99
CA LYS A 37 7.23 -3.46 -2.88
C LYS A 37 6.36 -3.74 -4.11
N ASP A 38 6.49 -4.93 -4.68
CA ASP A 38 5.68 -5.31 -5.83
C ASP A 38 4.19 -5.35 -5.46
N LYS A 39 3.88 -5.91 -4.31
CA LYS A 39 2.49 -5.96 -3.85
C LYS A 39 1.94 -4.57 -3.56
N ALA A 40 2.76 -3.72 -2.96
CA ALA A 40 2.35 -2.35 -2.66
C ALA A 40 2.07 -1.59 -3.95
N LEU A 41 2.89 -1.80 -4.96
CA LEU A 41 2.70 -1.15 -6.25
C LEU A 41 1.40 -1.59 -6.92
N ALA A 42 1.12 -2.89 -6.86
CA ALA A 42 -0.12 -3.42 -7.41
C ALA A 42 -1.33 -2.85 -6.68
N LEU A 43 -1.24 -2.75 -5.36
CA LEU A 43 -2.31 -2.19 -4.54
C LEU A 43 -2.54 -0.72 -4.89
N LYS A 44 -1.46 0.02 -5.12
CA LYS A 44 -1.55 1.42 -5.51
C LYS A 44 -2.30 1.57 -6.84
N GLU A 45 -1.98 0.71 -7.80
CA GLU A 45 -2.65 0.73 -9.09
C GLU A 45 -4.15 0.43 -8.96
N MET A 46 -4.50 -0.51 -8.11
CA MET A 46 -5.89 -0.84 -7.87
C MET A 46 -6.65 0.34 -7.29
N LEU A 47 -6.04 1.05 -6.35
CA LEU A 47 -6.65 2.22 -5.75
C LEU A 47 -6.86 3.33 -6.76
N GLN A 48 -5.92 3.51 -7.68
CA GLN A 48 -6.05 4.51 -8.72
C GLN A 48 -7.18 4.19 -9.68
N GLN A 49 -7.37 2.91 -9.98
CA GLN A 49 -8.44 2.47 -10.88
C GLN A 49 -9.83 2.61 -10.24
N GLU A 50 -9.91 2.52 -8.94
CA GLU A 50 -11.17 2.61 -8.23
C GLU A 50 -11.73 4.04 -8.19
N GLU A 51 -10.90 5.00 -8.45
CA GLU A 51 -11.34 6.38 -8.51
C GLU A 51 -12.01 6.69 -9.85
#